data_3d6d729b1e8def088e2a0a901148ef36
#
_entry.id   3d6d729b1e8def088e2a0a901148ef36
#
_cell.length_a   1.000
_cell.length_b   1.000
_cell.length_c   1.000
_cell.angle_alpha   90.00
_cell.angle_beta   90.00
_cell.angle_gamma   90.00
#
_symmetry.space_group_name_H-M   'P 1'
#
loop_
_entity.id
_entity.type
_entity.pdbx_description
1 polymer ?
#
loop_
_entity_poly.entity_id
_entity_poly.type
_entity_poly.pdbx_seq_one_letter_code
_entity_poly.pdbx_strand_id
1 'polypeptide(L)'
;MANFNSQYQNDHKNWSMYVIGFIFILVLIFVGGFYITKPYLDSFIKKQMVRHSIYAETSEVSIIGKVNLTNIILPTPTGISLKIGAISARPPITFIPGSFTLYNIDLKYDNIHLKIPKMFISNVSLKEKDITIKSRILQPLMRLNVASIFAPDLFFFINNGNKSTEEISIKNFQISDFKSGQIRSIGIDNIITNINLASTAENDTRQIGLIIKSDAMKAYNINVGYAHSIIFGTSKTKKSKTVIGSIVLDNMIVDLFQEKDKNISFSLGKFKTSCLKMKPMAHSPEQLIKTYLNARKENNQEGVKAVRNSALLNSLSAITSINLIINKAAIDMPQLKTQLESFELRPSQWQQSIPQKLLVSLNGLSMVSKRMEKNDLDFLKKINFESLNLSGKIDASYNEEKRTLFLDAMSFNIKDIGSGNISAKIINIDKAFFSGQKDAMIFSTQDLSIPEIDLHYKDAGFIDKFFSYLAQNLNDSDNEHNLKEELYDYFYLIVTESLKMLLKDHDEYENISKSFGDFAKNPQTLTIKMRAKDNKGFTAVDLKNILQNDLSNILNKMNLTVKNKASF
;
A
#
# COMPACT_ATOMS: atom_id res chain seq x y z
N MET A 1 12.05 -35.48 17.58
CA MET A 1 11.62 -34.09 17.25
C MET A 1 10.68 -33.43 18.29
N ALA A 2 10.48 -34.02 19.45
CA ALA A 2 9.52 -33.52 20.47
C ALA A 2 10.14 -32.67 21.59
N ASN A 3 11.46 -32.55 21.70
CA ASN A 3 12.11 -31.86 22.84
C ASN A 3 12.63 -30.45 22.57
N PHE A 4 12.58 -29.95 21.31
CA PHE A 4 13.06 -28.59 21.00
C PHE A 4 12.02 -27.49 21.30
N ASN A 5 10.72 -27.83 21.37
CA ASN A 5 9.66 -26.84 21.60
C ASN A 5 9.43 -26.47 23.09
N SER A 6 9.87 -27.27 24.03
CA SER A 6 9.63 -26.99 25.48
C SER A 6 10.65 -26.03 26.06
N GLN A 7 11.90 -26.05 25.59
CA GLN A 7 12.94 -25.11 26.04
C GLN A 7 12.71 -23.69 25.52
N TYR A 8 12.28 -23.54 24.28
CA TYR A 8 11.95 -22.21 23.72
C TYR A 8 10.74 -21.55 24.38
N GLN A 9 9.76 -22.34 24.84
CA GLN A 9 8.60 -21.79 25.58
C GLN A 9 8.92 -21.29 26.98
N ASN A 10 9.91 -21.88 27.65
CA ASN A 10 10.30 -21.45 28.99
C ASN A 10 11.19 -20.21 29.01
N ASP A 11 12.08 -20.05 28.03
CA ASP A 11 12.98 -18.89 27.95
C ASP A 11 12.23 -17.58 27.61
N HIS A 12 11.22 -17.65 26.75
CA HIS A 12 10.36 -16.48 26.47
C HIS A 12 9.47 -16.09 27.67
N LYS A 13 9.16 -17.04 28.55
CA LYS A 13 8.37 -16.77 29.76
C LYS A 13 9.15 -15.93 30.79
N ASN A 14 10.45 -16.14 30.85
CA ASN A 14 11.31 -15.42 31.78
C ASN A 14 11.65 -14.02 31.27
N TRP A 15 11.84 -13.80 29.97
CA TRP A 15 12.22 -12.48 29.43
C TRP A 15 11.13 -11.43 29.61
N SER A 16 9.88 -11.76 29.30
CA SER A 16 8.74 -10.86 29.58
C SER A 16 8.64 -10.55 31.09
N MET A 17 8.94 -11.52 31.94
CA MET A 17 8.98 -11.32 33.37
C MET A 17 10.14 -10.41 33.81
N TYR A 18 11.30 -10.49 33.16
CA TYR A 18 12.44 -9.63 33.45
C TYR A 18 12.24 -8.20 33.01
N VAL A 19 11.68 -7.99 31.81
CA VAL A 19 11.32 -6.65 31.30
C VAL A 19 10.19 -6.06 32.17
N ILE A 20 9.20 -6.85 32.56
CA ILE A 20 8.15 -6.43 33.48
C ILE A 20 8.74 -6.17 34.85
N GLY A 21 9.62 -7.05 35.35
CA GLY A 21 10.32 -6.87 36.60
C GLY A 21 11.13 -5.57 36.63
N PHE A 22 11.83 -5.25 35.56
CA PHE A 22 12.57 -3.99 35.41
C PHE A 22 11.64 -2.77 35.41
N ILE A 23 10.57 -2.80 34.62
CA ILE A 23 9.54 -1.73 34.59
C ILE A 23 8.86 -1.65 35.98
N PHE A 24 8.57 -2.79 36.60
CA PHE A 24 7.95 -2.85 37.94
C PHE A 24 8.90 -2.32 39.03
N ILE A 25 10.20 -2.59 38.92
CA ILE A 25 11.21 -1.99 39.82
C ILE A 25 11.24 -0.48 39.66
N LEU A 26 11.27 -0.01 38.40
CA LEU A 26 11.21 1.42 38.12
C LEU A 26 9.93 2.03 38.73
N VAL A 27 8.78 1.36 38.62
CA VAL A 27 7.50 1.80 39.22
C VAL A 27 7.48 1.70 40.76
N LEU A 28 8.03 0.64 41.36
CA LEU A 28 8.13 0.51 42.83
C LEU A 28 9.11 1.52 43.42
N ILE A 29 10.21 1.86 42.74
CA ILE A 29 11.07 3.00 43.07
C ILE A 29 10.23 4.28 43.15
N PHE A 30 9.19 4.39 42.38
CA PHE A 30 8.34 5.56 42.29
C PHE A 30 7.24 5.65 43.34
N VAL A 31 6.65 4.55 43.73
CA VAL A 31 5.51 4.53 44.65
C VAL A 31 5.95 4.61 46.13
N GLY A 32 7.14 4.08 46.45
CA GLY A 32 7.66 4.05 47.82
C GLY A 32 8.54 5.23 48.25
N GLY A 33 8.92 6.09 47.27
CA GLY A 33 10.06 7.00 47.45
C GLY A 33 9.85 8.26 48.29
N PHE A 34 8.65 8.55 48.77
CA PHE A 34 8.36 9.82 49.42
C PHE A 34 8.76 9.95 50.90
N TYR A 35 9.03 8.82 51.58
CA TYR A 35 9.26 8.83 53.03
C TYR A 35 10.52 8.10 53.48
N ILE A 36 11.41 7.68 52.60
CA ILE A 36 12.55 6.84 52.98
C ILE A 36 13.84 7.64 52.81
N THR A 37 14.63 7.69 53.86
CA THR A 37 15.98 8.25 53.84
C THR A 37 16.86 7.54 52.78
N LYS A 38 17.77 8.28 52.15
CA LYS A 38 18.67 7.81 51.09
C LYS A 38 19.23 6.39 51.28
N PRO A 39 19.75 5.99 52.48
CA PRO A 39 20.33 4.65 52.67
C PRO A 39 19.29 3.52 52.59
N TYR A 40 18.04 3.76 52.97
CA TYR A 40 16.96 2.76 52.82
C TYR A 40 16.54 2.60 51.36
N LEU A 41 16.50 3.69 50.62
CA LEU A 41 16.16 3.66 49.19
C LEU A 41 17.27 2.99 48.36
N ASP A 42 18.53 3.28 48.65
CA ASP A 42 19.68 2.60 48.01
C ASP A 42 19.65 1.09 48.33
N SER A 43 19.41 0.72 49.58
CA SER A 43 19.28 -0.67 50.00
C SER A 43 18.10 -1.37 49.31
N PHE A 44 16.96 -0.70 49.21
CA PHE A 44 15.77 -1.22 48.57
C PHE A 44 16.02 -1.46 47.06
N ILE A 45 16.60 -0.49 46.36
CA ILE A 45 16.96 -0.59 44.94
C ILE A 45 17.91 -1.76 44.69
N LYS A 46 18.98 -1.86 45.48
CA LYS A 46 19.95 -2.96 45.39
C LYS A 46 19.27 -4.32 45.62
N LYS A 47 18.36 -4.42 46.61
CA LYS A 47 17.60 -5.64 46.90
C LYS A 47 16.67 -6.03 45.75
N GLN A 48 16.00 -5.05 45.11
CA GLN A 48 15.15 -5.32 43.96
C GLN A 48 15.97 -5.70 42.73
N MET A 49 17.11 -5.05 42.49
CA MET A 49 18.02 -5.40 41.39
C MET A 49 18.49 -6.85 41.52
N VAL A 50 18.91 -7.28 42.70
CA VAL A 50 19.30 -8.67 43.01
C VAL A 50 18.12 -9.62 42.75
N ARG A 51 16.93 -9.28 43.28
CA ARG A 51 15.71 -10.09 43.10
C ARG A 51 15.34 -10.34 41.64
N HIS A 52 15.63 -9.39 40.76
CA HIS A 52 15.33 -9.48 39.32
C HIS A 52 16.56 -9.73 38.46
N SER A 53 17.68 -10.12 39.09
CA SER A 53 18.95 -10.41 38.41
C SER A 53 19.45 -9.27 37.53
N ILE A 54 19.17 -8.02 37.91
CA ILE A 54 19.63 -6.82 37.21
C ILE A 54 20.98 -6.44 37.78
N TYR A 55 21.99 -6.31 36.93
CA TYR A 55 23.30 -5.81 37.31
C TYR A 55 23.45 -4.33 36.95
N ALA A 56 23.91 -3.50 37.88
CA ALA A 56 24.38 -2.15 37.58
C ALA A 56 25.69 -1.92 38.34
N GLU A 57 26.62 -1.23 37.69
CA GLU A 57 27.94 -0.93 38.30
C GLU A 57 27.78 0.09 39.43
N THR A 58 27.02 1.14 39.21
CA THR A 58 26.71 2.13 40.26
C THR A 58 25.22 2.33 40.41
N SER A 59 24.79 2.62 41.63
CA SER A 59 23.40 2.97 41.97
C SER A 59 23.45 4.14 42.95
N GLU A 60 22.96 5.29 42.53
CA GLU A 60 22.92 6.51 43.34
C GLU A 60 21.52 7.09 43.38
N VAL A 61 21.11 7.49 44.57
CA VAL A 61 19.84 8.19 44.79
C VAL A 61 20.13 9.61 45.29
N SER A 62 19.62 10.61 44.60
CA SER A 62 19.72 12.01 45.04
C SER A 62 18.73 12.34 46.13
N ILE A 63 18.97 13.42 46.86
CA ILE A 63 18.10 13.94 47.94
C ILE A 63 16.67 14.22 47.47
N ILE A 64 16.51 14.58 46.17
CA ILE A 64 15.21 14.82 45.56
C ILE A 64 14.59 13.56 44.97
N GLY A 65 15.07 12.37 45.32
CA GLY A 65 14.55 11.09 44.86
C GLY A 65 14.86 10.74 43.39
N LYS A 66 15.81 11.43 42.77
CA LYS A 66 16.29 11.07 41.43
C LYS A 66 17.22 9.87 41.55
N VAL A 67 16.98 8.82 40.79
CA VAL A 67 17.74 7.58 40.75
C VAL A 67 18.63 7.58 39.51
N ASN A 68 19.93 7.38 39.67
CA ASN A 68 20.87 7.20 38.59
C ASN A 68 21.52 5.82 38.70
N LEU A 69 21.47 5.06 37.62
CA LEU A 69 22.13 3.75 37.50
C LEU A 69 23.09 3.81 36.33
N THR A 70 24.25 3.16 36.42
CA THR A 70 25.22 3.10 35.32
C THR A 70 25.56 1.67 34.95
N ASN A 71 25.94 1.46 33.69
CA ASN A 71 26.38 0.18 33.14
C ASN A 71 25.44 -1.00 33.51
N ILE A 72 24.16 -0.84 33.10
CA ILE A 72 23.13 -1.80 33.44
C ILE A 72 23.14 -2.92 32.40
N ILE A 73 23.22 -4.15 32.92
CA ILE A 73 23.07 -5.38 32.14
C ILE A 73 21.79 -6.06 32.59
N LEU A 74 20.87 -6.26 31.66
CA LEU A 74 19.64 -6.98 31.93
C LEU A 74 19.81 -8.46 31.58
N PRO A 75 19.33 -9.38 32.42
CA PRO A 75 19.29 -10.79 32.09
C PRO A 75 18.30 -10.96 30.93
N THR A 76 18.80 -11.49 29.84
CA THR A 76 18.02 -11.69 28.61
C THR A 76 18.05 -13.18 28.26
N PRO A 77 17.06 -13.67 27.49
CA PRO A 77 17.09 -15.03 26.94
C PRO A 77 18.34 -15.27 26.11
N THR A 78 18.68 -16.53 25.92
CA THR A 78 19.84 -16.93 25.11
C THR A 78 19.80 -16.26 23.72
N GLY A 79 20.90 -15.64 23.33
CA GLY A 79 21.02 -14.97 22.01
C GLY A 79 20.64 -13.49 22.00
N ILE A 80 20.07 -12.93 23.09
CA ILE A 80 19.79 -11.51 23.22
C ILE A 80 20.78 -10.89 24.20
N SER A 81 21.35 -9.73 23.87
CA SER A 81 22.15 -8.92 24.79
C SER A 81 21.56 -7.51 24.83
N LEU A 82 21.20 -7.05 26.03
CA LEU A 82 20.70 -5.69 26.25
C LEU A 82 21.58 -5.01 27.30
N LYS A 83 22.28 -3.98 26.88
CA LYS A 83 23.12 -3.12 27.74
C LYS A 83 22.55 -1.71 27.71
N ILE A 84 22.56 -1.03 28.87
CA ILE A 84 22.15 0.37 29.00
C ILE A 84 23.27 1.09 29.75
N GLY A 85 23.89 2.07 29.10
CA GLY A 85 25.03 2.80 29.70
C GLY A 85 24.63 3.55 30.96
N ALA A 86 23.50 4.26 30.94
CA ALA A 86 22.97 4.89 32.15
C ALA A 86 21.44 5.05 32.10
N ILE A 87 20.81 5.02 33.27
CA ILE A 87 19.41 5.37 33.48
C ILE A 87 19.36 6.50 34.49
N SER A 88 18.66 7.57 34.14
CA SER A 88 18.31 8.66 35.05
C SER A 88 16.80 8.71 35.19
N ALA A 89 16.28 8.39 36.36
CA ALA A 89 14.86 8.27 36.64
C ALA A 89 14.41 9.31 37.67
N ARG A 90 13.29 9.97 37.42
CA ARG A 90 12.58 10.80 38.38
C ARG A 90 11.28 10.10 38.78
N PRO A 91 11.07 9.80 40.06
CA PRO A 91 9.83 9.20 40.50
C PRO A 91 8.64 10.13 40.29
N PRO A 92 7.41 9.60 40.10
CA PRO A 92 6.20 10.39 40.15
C PRO A 92 5.99 10.92 41.56
N ILE A 93 5.89 12.22 41.69
CA ILE A 93 5.44 12.89 42.93
C ILE A 93 3.96 13.23 42.70
N THR A 94 3.15 13.35 43.76
CA THR A 94 1.68 13.45 43.72
C THR A 94 1.08 14.33 42.64
N PHE A 95 1.85 15.31 42.11
CA PHE A 95 1.43 16.23 41.04
C PHE A 95 2.47 16.33 39.88
N ILE A 96 3.59 15.62 39.99
CA ILE A 96 4.65 15.64 38.98
C ILE A 96 4.80 14.23 38.42
N PRO A 97 4.53 14.04 37.11
CA PRO A 97 4.65 12.74 36.48
C PRO A 97 6.10 12.25 36.44
N GLY A 98 6.29 10.95 36.57
CA GLY A 98 7.61 10.32 36.51
C GLY A 98 8.18 10.39 35.07
N SER A 99 9.49 10.48 35.00
CA SER A 99 10.22 10.46 33.72
C SER A 99 11.50 9.63 33.81
N PHE A 100 11.87 9.05 32.68
CA PHE A 100 13.08 8.28 32.51
C PHE A 100 13.90 8.84 31.37
N THR A 101 15.20 8.91 31.56
CA THR A 101 16.17 9.12 30.48
C THR A 101 17.11 7.94 30.47
N LEU A 102 17.19 7.26 29.35
CA LEU A 102 18.09 6.15 29.12
C LEU A 102 19.18 6.63 28.17
N TYR A 103 20.42 6.23 28.45
CA TYR A 103 21.59 6.59 27.66
C TYR A 103 22.29 5.34 27.15
N ASN A 104 22.76 5.38 25.92
CA ASN A 104 23.57 4.34 25.29
C ASN A 104 22.91 2.95 25.41
N ILE A 105 21.68 2.83 24.89
CA ILE A 105 21.00 1.53 24.78
C ILE A 105 21.65 0.78 23.63
N ASP A 106 22.12 -0.43 23.91
CA ASP A 106 22.74 -1.35 22.96
C ASP A 106 22.02 -2.70 23.05
N LEU A 107 21.21 -3.01 22.03
CA LEU A 107 20.47 -4.27 21.92
C LEU A 107 21.03 -5.08 20.76
N LYS A 108 21.48 -6.28 21.05
CA LYS A 108 21.94 -7.25 20.05
C LYS A 108 21.10 -8.50 20.10
N TYR A 109 20.62 -8.92 18.95
CA TYR A 109 19.88 -10.16 18.78
C TYR A 109 20.28 -10.78 17.43
N ASP A 110 20.97 -11.91 17.48
CA ASP A 110 21.49 -12.59 16.31
C ASP A 110 22.31 -11.62 15.42
N ASN A 111 21.89 -11.37 14.21
CA ASN A 111 22.52 -10.45 13.25
C ASN A 111 22.00 -9.00 13.36
N ILE A 112 21.04 -8.72 14.23
CA ILE A 112 20.43 -7.40 14.43
C ILE A 112 21.11 -6.67 15.58
N HIS A 113 21.51 -5.44 15.37
CA HIS A 113 22.09 -4.57 16.36
C HIS A 113 21.36 -3.21 16.37
N LEU A 114 20.68 -2.88 17.47
CA LEU A 114 20.00 -1.60 17.68
C LEU A 114 20.81 -0.77 18.69
N LYS A 115 21.15 0.44 18.30
CA LYS A 115 21.77 1.46 19.17
C LYS A 115 20.87 2.66 19.30
N ILE A 116 20.65 3.09 20.55
CA ILE A 116 19.91 4.33 20.86
C ILE A 116 20.76 5.14 21.82
N PRO A 117 21.42 6.22 21.38
CA PRO A 117 22.28 7.04 22.21
C PRO A 117 21.52 7.64 23.39
N LYS A 118 20.28 8.09 23.17
CA LYS A 118 19.45 8.69 24.21
C LYS A 118 17.97 8.46 23.95
N MET A 119 17.22 8.11 25.00
CA MET A 119 15.77 7.96 24.95
C MET A 119 15.13 8.60 26.18
N PHE A 120 14.07 9.35 25.96
CA PHE A 120 13.25 9.97 26.98
C PHE A 120 11.90 9.27 27.05
N ILE A 121 11.46 8.93 28.25
CA ILE A 121 10.15 8.34 28.49
C ILE A 121 9.48 9.16 29.60
N SER A 122 8.27 9.66 29.34
CA SER A 122 7.56 10.51 30.27
C SER A 122 6.19 9.93 30.65
N ASN A 123 5.75 10.21 31.87
CA ASN A 123 4.45 9.82 32.41
C ASN A 123 4.15 8.32 32.27
N VAL A 124 5.03 7.51 32.82
CA VAL A 124 4.85 6.07 32.84
C VAL A 124 3.95 5.68 34.01
N SER A 125 2.89 4.95 33.73
CA SER A 125 2.03 4.32 34.76
C SER A 125 1.57 2.93 34.32
N LEU A 126 1.27 2.08 35.26
CA LEU A 126 0.72 0.74 35.03
C LEU A 126 -0.76 0.74 35.39
N LYS A 127 -1.57 0.12 34.56
CA LYS A 127 -2.98 -0.09 34.82
C LYS A 127 -3.21 -1.42 35.52
N GLU A 128 -3.87 -1.40 36.65
CA GLU A 128 -4.12 -2.60 37.45
C GLU A 128 -5.20 -3.55 36.91
N LYS A 129 -5.99 -3.13 35.91
CA LYS A 129 -7.11 -3.93 35.40
C LYS A 129 -6.65 -5.13 34.56
N ASP A 130 -7.32 -6.25 34.75
CA ASP A 130 -7.18 -7.46 33.95
C ASP A 130 -7.38 -7.23 32.48
N ILE A 131 -6.33 -7.42 31.71
CA ILE A 131 -6.35 -7.34 30.25
C ILE A 131 -6.42 -8.78 29.75
N THR A 132 -7.54 -9.13 29.15
CA THR A 132 -7.84 -10.46 28.61
C THR A 132 -7.14 -10.75 27.27
N ILE A 133 -5.88 -10.38 27.12
CA ILE A 133 -5.09 -10.74 25.94
C ILE A 133 -4.25 -11.96 26.28
N LYS A 134 -4.46 -13.07 25.55
CA LYS A 134 -3.73 -14.32 25.76
C LYS A 134 -2.25 -14.27 25.33
N SER A 135 -1.75 -13.15 24.81
CA SER A 135 -0.35 -13.00 24.40
C SER A 135 0.53 -12.65 25.60
N ARG A 136 1.47 -13.53 25.92
CA ARG A 136 2.43 -13.35 27.03
C ARG A 136 3.36 -12.16 26.83
N ILE A 137 3.65 -11.78 25.57
CA ILE A 137 4.57 -10.67 25.26
C ILE A 137 3.85 -9.32 25.29
N LEU A 138 2.62 -9.24 24.79
CA LEU A 138 1.88 -7.97 24.72
C LEU A 138 1.08 -7.65 25.98
N GLN A 139 0.74 -8.63 26.80
CA GLN A 139 -0.03 -8.39 28.02
C GLN A 139 0.62 -7.32 28.93
N PRO A 140 1.94 -7.31 29.13
CA PRO A 140 2.60 -6.24 29.89
C PRO A 140 2.52 -4.88 29.19
N LEU A 141 2.77 -4.85 27.88
CA LEU A 141 2.69 -3.61 27.09
C LEU A 141 1.27 -3.01 27.12
N MET A 142 0.24 -3.85 27.13
CA MET A 142 -1.15 -3.39 27.21
C MET A 142 -1.52 -2.79 28.58
N ARG A 143 -0.76 -3.08 29.63
CA ARG A 143 -0.92 -2.45 30.94
C ARG A 143 -0.18 -1.13 31.07
N LEU A 144 0.75 -0.88 30.17
CA LEU A 144 1.57 0.31 30.20
C LEU A 144 0.82 1.53 29.66
N ASN A 145 0.87 2.62 30.37
CA ASN A 145 0.50 3.95 29.87
C ASN A 145 1.75 4.81 29.88
N VAL A 146 2.03 5.46 28.75
CA VAL A 146 3.18 6.35 28.56
C VAL A 146 2.70 7.56 27.81
N ALA A 147 2.95 8.75 28.33
CA ALA A 147 2.55 9.97 27.61
C ALA A 147 3.45 10.24 26.41
N SER A 148 4.76 10.02 26.53
CA SER A 148 5.69 10.19 25.41
C SER A 148 6.91 9.30 25.55
N ILE A 149 7.34 8.74 24.42
CA ILE A 149 8.67 8.15 24.21
C ILE A 149 9.31 8.97 23.11
N PHE A 150 10.53 9.47 23.32
CA PHE A 150 11.27 10.24 22.35
C PHE A 150 12.72 9.78 22.29
N ALA A 151 13.21 9.50 21.09
CA ALA A 151 14.62 9.22 20.83
C ALA A 151 15.10 10.09 19.67
N PRO A 152 16.08 10.99 19.90
CA PRO A 152 16.62 11.84 18.83
C PRO A 152 17.22 11.04 17.69
N ASP A 153 17.92 9.95 18.02
CA ASP A 153 18.59 9.10 17.05
C ASP A 153 18.40 7.62 17.39
N LEU A 154 18.12 6.83 16.36
CA LEU A 154 18.06 5.36 16.42
C LEU A 154 18.89 4.81 15.24
N PHE A 155 19.72 3.82 15.52
CA PHE A 155 20.53 3.16 14.51
C PHE A 155 20.30 1.66 14.56
N PHE A 156 19.86 1.09 13.45
CA PHE A 156 19.75 -0.33 13.25
C PHE A 156 20.86 -0.79 12.30
N PHE A 157 21.55 -1.85 12.67
CA PHE A 157 22.52 -2.53 11.83
C PHE A 157 22.07 -3.97 11.69
N ILE A 158 22.00 -4.46 10.46
CA ILE A 158 21.72 -5.86 10.17
C ILE A 158 22.96 -6.41 9.43
N ASN A 159 23.61 -7.40 10.04
CA ASN A 159 24.81 -8.02 9.47
C ASN A 159 24.47 -9.40 8.93
N ASN A 160 24.36 -9.54 7.62
CA ASN A 160 24.05 -10.80 6.96
C ASN A 160 25.31 -11.62 6.59
N GLY A 161 26.34 -11.59 7.45
CA GLY A 161 27.64 -12.22 7.25
C GLY A 161 28.54 -11.40 6.33
N ASN A 162 29.47 -12.07 5.65
CA ASN A 162 30.49 -11.39 4.83
C ASN A 162 29.94 -10.70 3.55
N LYS A 163 28.64 -10.73 3.30
CA LYS A 163 28.05 -10.35 2.01
C LYS A 163 27.24 -9.06 2.01
N SER A 164 26.74 -8.60 3.16
CA SER A 164 25.97 -7.35 3.19
C SER A 164 25.87 -6.76 4.59
N THR A 165 25.94 -5.44 4.68
CA THR A 165 25.62 -4.68 5.89
C THR A 165 24.49 -3.72 5.56
N GLU A 166 23.43 -3.77 6.34
CA GLU A 166 22.31 -2.85 6.22
C GLU A 166 22.38 -1.88 7.40
N GLU A 167 22.30 -0.60 7.09
CA GLU A 167 22.26 0.46 8.08
C GLU A 167 20.99 1.28 7.91
N ILE A 168 20.21 1.39 9.00
CA ILE A 168 19.01 2.22 9.06
C ILE A 168 19.22 3.27 10.15
N SER A 169 19.21 4.53 9.76
CA SER A 169 19.28 5.68 10.66
C SER A 169 17.92 6.35 10.71
N ILE A 170 17.41 6.59 11.91
CA ILE A 170 16.12 7.23 12.16
C ILE A 170 16.34 8.39 13.11
N LYS A 171 15.85 9.57 12.74
CA LYS A 171 15.90 10.77 13.58
C LYS A 171 14.54 11.13 14.16
N ASN A 172 14.56 11.69 15.37
CA ASN A 172 13.37 12.23 16.06
C ASN A 172 12.22 11.22 16.15
N PHE A 173 12.54 9.97 16.49
CA PHE A 173 11.51 8.98 16.77
C PHE A 173 10.67 9.39 17.97
N GLN A 174 9.36 9.49 17.81
CA GLN A 174 8.44 9.86 18.86
C GLN A 174 7.20 8.97 18.88
N ILE A 175 6.82 8.50 20.07
CA ILE A 175 5.51 7.92 20.34
C ILE A 175 4.80 8.82 21.33
N SER A 176 3.55 9.18 21.04
CA SER A 176 2.72 9.99 21.93
C SER A 176 1.49 9.22 22.39
N ASP A 177 1.15 9.36 23.66
CA ASP A 177 -0.06 8.78 24.27
C ASP A 177 -0.24 7.28 23.99
N PHE A 178 0.71 6.48 24.43
CA PHE A 178 0.53 5.03 24.48
C PHE A 178 -0.32 4.66 25.69
N LYS A 179 -1.55 4.24 25.49
CA LYS A 179 -2.50 3.88 26.56
C LYS A 179 -3.20 2.57 26.25
N SER A 180 -2.99 1.54 27.07
CA SER A 180 -3.71 0.26 26.96
C SER A 180 -3.68 -0.34 25.54
N GLY A 181 -2.53 -0.30 24.87
CA GLY A 181 -2.33 -0.82 23.52
C GLY A 181 -2.85 0.06 22.39
N GLN A 182 -3.22 1.29 22.70
CA GLN A 182 -3.52 2.31 21.69
C GLN A 182 -2.43 3.37 21.69
N ILE A 183 -1.98 3.74 20.50
CA ILE A 183 -1.01 4.81 20.30
C ILE A 183 -1.74 5.94 19.58
N ARG A 184 -1.69 7.14 20.16
CA ARG A 184 -2.27 8.33 19.53
C ARG A 184 -1.49 8.74 18.28
N SER A 185 -0.15 8.80 18.39
CA SER A 185 0.70 9.08 17.25
C SER A 185 2.10 8.46 17.38
N ILE A 186 2.63 8.07 16.23
CA ILE A 186 4.05 7.77 16.01
C ILE A 186 4.55 8.78 14.99
N GLY A 187 5.66 9.43 15.29
CA GLY A 187 6.37 10.35 14.40
C GLY A 187 7.81 9.90 14.21
N ILE A 188 8.31 10.07 13.02
CA ILE A 188 9.70 9.86 12.65
C ILE A 188 10.03 10.98 11.67
N ASP A 189 11.10 11.69 11.95
CA ASP A 189 11.67 12.63 10.98
C ASP A 189 12.95 12.01 10.44
N ASN A 190 13.14 12.07 9.16
CA ASN A 190 14.34 11.61 8.46
C ASN A 190 14.70 10.13 8.71
N ILE A 191 14.31 9.29 7.75
CA ILE A 191 14.74 7.89 7.66
C ILE A 191 15.77 7.81 6.54
N ILE A 192 16.92 7.24 6.85
CA ILE A 192 17.95 6.92 5.84
C ILE A 192 18.29 5.44 6.00
N THR A 193 18.13 4.69 4.94
CA THR A 193 18.47 3.27 4.88
C THR A 193 19.49 3.06 3.77
N ASN A 194 20.63 2.45 4.10
CA ASN A 194 21.63 2.03 3.15
C ASN A 194 21.73 0.50 3.17
N ILE A 195 21.44 -0.12 2.06
CA ILE A 195 21.48 -1.57 1.89
C ILE A 195 22.47 -1.88 0.79
N ASN A 196 23.52 -2.62 1.11
CA ASN A 196 24.49 -3.12 0.14
C ASN A 196 24.23 -4.63 -0.04
N LEU A 197 23.75 -5.00 -1.23
CA LEU A 197 23.53 -6.38 -1.60
C LEU A 197 24.70 -6.86 -2.46
N ALA A 198 25.46 -7.82 -1.98
CA ALA A 198 26.42 -8.53 -2.84
C ALA A 198 25.66 -9.48 -3.75
N SER A 199 26.06 -9.62 -5.02
CA SER A 199 25.50 -10.62 -5.92
C SER A 199 25.71 -12.02 -5.34
N THR A 200 24.64 -12.83 -5.37
CA THR A 200 24.68 -14.23 -4.89
C THR A 200 25.12 -15.23 -5.96
N ALA A 201 25.32 -14.79 -7.20
CA ALA A 201 25.79 -15.64 -8.27
C ALA A 201 27.31 -15.83 -8.19
N GLU A 202 27.79 -17.06 -8.25
CA GLU A 202 29.21 -17.40 -8.08
C GLU A 202 30.17 -16.68 -9.05
N ASN A 203 29.67 -16.18 -10.18
CA ASN A 203 30.45 -15.45 -11.19
C ASN A 203 30.06 -13.98 -11.35
N ASP A 204 29.13 -13.45 -10.52
CA ASP A 204 28.68 -12.07 -10.65
C ASP A 204 29.18 -11.22 -9.47
N THR A 205 30.21 -10.41 -9.73
CA THR A 205 30.81 -9.51 -8.74
C THR A 205 30.09 -8.16 -8.63
N ARG A 206 28.96 -7.99 -9.32
CA ARG A 206 28.23 -6.71 -9.32
C ARG A 206 27.69 -6.39 -7.94
N GLN A 207 27.99 -5.23 -7.44
CA GLN A 207 27.44 -4.69 -6.21
C GLN A 207 26.15 -3.94 -6.51
N ILE A 208 25.07 -4.31 -5.85
CA ILE A 208 23.80 -3.60 -5.90
C ILE A 208 23.61 -2.83 -4.59
N GLY A 209 23.47 -1.52 -4.70
CA GLY A 209 23.18 -0.64 -3.56
C GLY A 209 21.75 -0.14 -3.61
N LEU A 210 21.07 -0.10 -2.48
CA LEU A 210 19.75 0.50 -2.33
C LEU A 210 19.82 1.57 -1.23
N ILE A 211 19.44 2.80 -1.58
CA ILE A 211 19.32 3.89 -0.63
C ILE A 211 17.86 4.32 -0.56
N ILE A 212 17.29 4.29 0.65
CA ILE A 212 15.95 4.79 0.92
C ILE A 212 16.08 6.01 1.83
N LYS A 213 15.45 7.11 1.45
CA LYS A 213 15.36 8.34 2.25
C LYS A 213 13.92 8.77 2.37
N SER A 214 13.53 9.28 3.52
CA SER A 214 12.23 9.92 3.72
C SER A 214 12.38 11.06 4.72
N ASP A 215 11.72 12.20 4.45
CA ASP A 215 11.80 13.37 5.34
C ASP A 215 10.97 13.17 6.60
N ALA A 216 9.78 12.62 6.48
CA ALA A 216 8.92 12.38 7.62
C ALA A 216 7.95 11.22 7.40
N MET A 217 7.72 10.47 8.46
CA MET A 217 6.63 9.49 8.54
C MET A 217 5.84 9.73 9.82
N LYS A 218 4.52 9.86 9.69
CA LYS A 218 3.61 10.04 10.83
C LYS A 218 2.46 9.05 10.74
N ALA A 219 2.16 8.40 11.84
CA ALA A 219 1.00 7.51 11.95
C ALA A 219 0.17 7.90 13.17
N TYR A 220 -1.16 7.85 13.04
CA TYR A 220 -2.10 8.31 14.06
C TYR A 220 -3.14 7.26 14.39
N ASN A 221 -3.57 7.23 15.65
CA ASN A 221 -4.64 6.38 16.16
C ASN A 221 -4.41 4.88 15.84
N ILE A 222 -3.28 4.36 16.28
CA ILE A 222 -2.88 2.98 16.03
C ILE A 222 -3.40 2.09 17.15
N ASN A 223 -4.15 1.06 16.79
CA ASN A 223 -4.64 0.04 17.74
C ASN A 223 -3.75 -1.20 17.68
N VAL A 224 -2.66 -1.17 18.46
CA VAL A 224 -1.67 -2.26 18.51
C VAL A 224 -2.29 -3.57 18.99
N GLY A 225 -3.19 -3.51 19.97
CA GLY A 225 -3.85 -4.70 20.50
C GLY A 225 -4.72 -5.39 19.47
N TYR A 226 -5.47 -4.62 18.68
CA TYR A 226 -6.29 -5.18 17.63
C TYR A 226 -5.45 -5.65 16.43
N ALA A 227 -4.44 -4.88 16.01
CA ALA A 227 -3.50 -5.29 14.98
C ALA A 227 -2.85 -6.65 15.32
N HIS A 228 -2.37 -6.81 16.54
CA HIS A 228 -1.83 -8.09 17.03
C HIS A 228 -2.88 -9.20 16.93
N SER A 229 -4.13 -8.93 17.36
CA SER A 229 -5.18 -9.97 17.33
C SER A 229 -5.51 -10.45 15.92
N ILE A 230 -5.35 -9.58 14.92
CA ILE A 230 -5.47 -9.94 13.50
C ILE A 230 -4.27 -10.80 13.05
N ILE A 231 -3.05 -10.35 13.37
CA ILE A 231 -1.81 -11.03 12.94
C ILE A 231 -1.75 -12.47 13.46
N PHE A 232 -2.11 -12.66 14.72
CA PHE A 232 -2.03 -13.98 15.40
C PHE A 232 -3.37 -14.74 15.44
N GLY A 233 -4.41 -14.25 14.76
CA GLY A 233 -5.71 -14.93 14.69
C GLY A 233 -6.43 -15.07 16.03
N THR A 234 -6.12 -14.21 17.02
CA THR A 234 -6.67 -14.30 18.38
C THR A 234 -7.91 -13.43 18.61
N SER A 235 -8.41 -12.77 17.58
CA SER A 235 -9.58 -11.90 17.67
C SER A 235 -10.85 -12.69 17.96
N LYS A 236 -11.55 -12.33 19.04
CA LYS A 236 -12.85 -12.90 19.41
C LYS A 236 -14.03 -12.25 18.68
N THR A 237 -13.83 -11.12 18.02
CA THR A 237 -14.89 -10.38 17.34
C THR A 237 -14.80 -10.55 15.84
N LYS A 238 -15.93 -10.76 15.17
CA LYS A 238 -16.04 -10.73 13.71
C LYS A 238 -16.23 -9.30 13.16
N LYS A 239 -16.46 -8.32 14.06
CA LYS A 239 -16.68 -6.92 13.67
C LYS A 239 -15.38 -6.24 13.27
N SER A 240 -15.45 -5.37 12.27
CA SER A 240 -14.32 -4.55 11.86
C SER A 240 -14.02 -3.46 12.89
N LYS A 241 -12.75 -3.15 13.06
CA LYS A 241 -12.27 -2.04 13.90
C LYS A 241 -11.17 -1.28 13.18
N THR A 242 -10.99 -0.02 13.57
CA THR A 242 -9.86 0.77 13.10
C THR A 242 -8.55 0.16 13.61
N VAL A 243 -7.66 -0.17 12.70
CA VAL A 243 -6.29 -0.63 12.98
C VAL A 243 -5.37 0.58 13.02
N ILE A 244 -5.50 1.48 12.02
CA ILE A 244 -4.72 2.72 11.91
C ILE A 244 -5.67 3.83 11.43
N GLY A 245 -5.68 4.95 12.12
CA GLY A 245 -6.47 6.11 11.76
C GLY A 245 -5.93 6.79 10.50
N SER A 246 -4.63 7.06 10.44
CA SER A 246 -3.94 7.55 9.24
C SER A 246 -2.44 7.31 9.30
N ILE A 247 -1.83 7.19 8.11
CA ILE A 247 -0.38 7.24 7.89
C ILE A 247 -0.12 8.34 6.87
N VAL A 248 0.89 9.14 7.12
CA VAL A 248 1.43 10.13 6.19
C VAL A 248 2.92 9.87 6.04
N LEU A 249 3.38 9.81 4.82
CA LEU A 249 4.79 9.72 4.45
C LEU A 249 5.09 10.89 3.50
N ASP A 250 6.09 11.65 3.83
CA ASP A 250 6.50 12.82 3.04
C ASP A 250 7.90 12.59 2.43
N ASN A 251 8.03 12.95 1.16
CA ASN A 251 9.28 12.98 0.40
C ASN A 251 10.13 11.72 0.52
N MET A 252 9.59 10.58 0.06
CA MET A 252 10.37 9.34 -0.02
C MET A 252 11.13 9.27 -1.35
N ILE A 253 12.40 8.91 -1.27
CA ILE A 253 13.27 8.63 -2.42
C ILE A 253 13.88 7.25 -2.22
N VAL A 254 13.82 6.43 -3.26
CA VAL A 254 14.45 5.11 -3.33
C VAL A 254 15.35 5.08 -4.55
N ASP A 255 16.65 5.02 -4.33
CA ASP A 255 17.65 4.95 -5.38
C ASP A 255 18.30 3.58 -5.40
N LEU A 256 18.25 2.91 -6.53
CA LEU A 256 18.93 1.66 -6.81
C LEU A 256 20.19 1.94 -7.62
N PHE A 257 21.34 1.48 -7.11
CA PHE A 257 22.64 1.61 -7.73
C PHE A 257 23.12 0.26 -8.21
N GLN A 258 23.78 0.26 -9.34
CA GLN A 258 24.54 -0.88 -9.85
C GLN A 258 25.95 -0.38 -10.14
N GLU A 259 26.97 -0.97 -9.47
CA GLU A 259 28.39 -0.58 -9.64
C GLU A 259 28.66 0.92 -9.43
N LYS A 260 27.99 1.57 -8.49
CA LYS A 260 28.00 3.01 -8.20
C LYS A 260 27.16 3.89 -9.13
N ASP A 261 26.69 3.40 -10.26
CA ASP A 261 25.81 4.16 -11.14
C ASP A 261 24.35 4.03 -10.68
N LYS A 262 23.68 5.16 -10.62
CA LYS A 262 22.25 5.23 -10.30
C LYS A 262 21.44 4.67 -11.46
N ASN A 263 20.86 3.50 -11.28
CA ASN A 263 20.16 2.78 -12.32
C ASN A 263 18.65 3.05 -12.32
N ILE A 264 18.04 3.06 -11.11
CA ILE A 264 16.60 3.34 -10.96
C ILE A 264 16.42 4.31 -9.80
N SER A 265 15.57 5.31 -10.00
CA SER A 265 15.13 6.20 -8.95
C SER A 265 13.61 6.20 -8.87
N PHE A 266 13.08 5.94 -7.70
CA PHE A 266 11.68 6.17 -7.37
C PHE A 266 11.58 7.33 -6.40
N SER A 267 10.68 8.27 -6.65
CA SER A 267 10.38 9.36 -5.73
C SER A 267 8.89 9.48 -5.47
N LEU A 268 8.54 9.88 -4.26
CA LEU A 268 7.18 10.04 -3.81
C LEU A 268 7.10 11.28 -2.93
N GLY A 269 6.43 12.33 -3.42
CA GLY A 269 6.29 13.58 -2.66
C GLY A 269 5.41 13.41 -1.43
N LYS A 270 4.25 12.78 -1.58
CA LYS A 270 3.38 12.48 -0.44
C LYS A 270 2.57 11.21 -0.64
N PHE A 271 2.56 10.38 0.38
CA PHE A 271 1.64 9.27 0.54
C PHE A 271 0.78 9.49 1.78
N LYS A 272 -0.52 9.35 1.64
CA LYS A 272 -1.45 9.39 2.77
C LYS A 272 -2.45 8.27 2.66
N THR A 273 -2.57 7.48 3.73
CA THR A 273 -3.71 6.59 3.91
C THR A 273 -4.47 6.98 5.16
N SER A 274 -5.78 6.78 5.15
CA SER A 274 -6.62 7.09 6.29
C SER A 274 -7.77 6.09 6.43
N CYS A 275 -8.28 5.99 7.66
CA CYS A 275 -9.41 5.15 8.01
C CYS A 275 -9.20 3.66 7.68
N LEU A 276 -7.99 3.12 7.92
CA LEU A 276 -7.77 1.69 7.74
C LEU A 276 -8.53 0.92 8.82
N LYS A 277 -9.68 0.36 8.41
CA LYS A 277 -10.46 -0.58 9.21
C LYS A 277 -10.32 -1.98 8.64
N MET A 278 -10.22 -2.95 9.51
CA MET A 278 -10.12 -4.36 9.13
C MET A 278 -11.07 -5.20 9.97
N LYS A 279 -11.58 -6.28 9.40
CA LYS A 279 -12.16 -7.42 10.13
C LYS A 279 -11.06 -8.47 10.32
N PRO A 280 -11.24 -9.45 11.23
CA PRO A 280 -10.33 -10.58 11.32
C PRO A 280 -10.23 -11.30 9.97
N MET A 281 -9.02 -11.71 9.61
CA MET A 281 -8.74 -12.47 8.40
C MET A 281 -9.24 -13.91 8.54
N ALA A 282 -9.62 -14.55 7.45
CA ALA A 282 -9.98 -15.97 7.43
C ALA A 282 -8.78 -16.85 7.85
N HIS A 283 -7.61 -16.52 7.33
CA HIS A 283 -6.33 -17.11 7.74
C HIS A 283 -5.44 -16.01 8.32
N SER A 284 -4.91 -16.22 9.54
CA SER A 284 -4.02 -15.22 10.13
C SER A 284 -2.70 -15.15 9.36
N PRO A 285 -2.03 -13.98 9.33
CA PRO A 285 -0.70 -13.85 8.73
C PRO A 285 0.30 -14.87 9.29
N GLU A 286 0.24 -15.19 10.57
CA GLU A 286 1.07 -16.24 11.18
C GLU A 286 0.86 -17.60 10.52
N GLN A 287 -0.40 -18.00 10.28
CA GLN A 287 -0.72 -19.26 9.60
C GLN A 287 -0.21 -19.26 8.16
N LEU A 288 -0.42 -18.15 7.43
CA LEU A 288 0.04 -18.02 6.05
C LEU A 288 1.57 -18.09 5.94
N ILE A 289 2.30 -17.44 6.86
CA ILE A 289 3.76 -17.53 6.92
C ILE A 289 4.22 -18.97 7.19
N LYS A 290 3.60 -19.67 8.13
CA LYS A 290 3.92 -21.08 8.42
C LYS A 290 3.71 -21.97 7.17
N THR A 291 2.57 -21.81 6.48
CA THR A 291 2.27 -22.56 5.26
C THR A 291 3.27 -22.23 4.14
N TYR A 292 3.63 -20.95 3.98
CA TYR A 292 4.64 -20.50 3.02
C TYR A 292 6.01 -21.13 3.29
N LEU A 293 6.47 -21.10 4.54
CA LEU A 293 7.75 -21.67 4.93
C LEU A 293 7.80 -23.19 4.73
N ASN A 294 6.70 -23.88 4.99
CA ASN A 294 6.61 -25.33 4.74
C ASN A 294 6.67 -25.63 3.23
N ALA A 295 5.88 -24.94 2.40
CA ALA A 295 5.91 -25.10 0.95
C ALA A 295 7.31 -24.83 0.37
N ARG A 296 8.02 -23.83 0.90
CA ARG A 296 9.39 -23.50 0.49
C ARG A 296 10.39 -24.57 0.90
N LYS A 297 10.27 -25.15 2.10
CA LYS A 297 11.13 -26.26 2.56
C LYS A 297 10.95 -27.52 1.70
N GLU A 298 9.73 -27.74 1.22
CA GLU A 298 9.37 -28.87 0.35
C GLU A 298 9.68 -28.61 -1.14
N ASN A 299 10.29 -27.47 -1.49
CA ASN A 299 10.53 -27.01 -2.87
C ASN A 299 9.26 -26.96 -3.74
N ASN A 300 8.08 -26.82 -3.13
CA ASN A 300 6.80 -26.77 -3.81
C ASN A 300 6.51 -25.37 -4.34
N GLN A 301 6.92 -25.08 -5.57
CA GLN A 301 6.75 -23.77 -6.22
C GLN A 301 5.27 -23.41 -6.44
N GLU A 302 4.42 -24.36 -6.76
CA GLU A 302 2.98 -24.14 -6.91
C GLU A 302 2.34 -23.79 -5.57
N GLY A 303 2.70 -24.51 -4.50
CA GLY A 303 2.27 -24.21 -3.15
C GLY A 303 2.69 -22.81 -2.70
N VAL A 304 3.92 -22.39 -2.98
CA VAL A 304 4.41 -21.04 -2.70
C VAL A 304 3.58 -19.98 -3.43
N LYS A 305 3.29 -20.18 -4.72
CA LYS A 305 2.46 -19.27 -5.52
C LYS A 305 1.03 -19.21 -5.00
N ALA A 306 0.44 -20.35 -4.67
CA ALA A 306 -0.92 -20.44 -4.12
C ALA A 306 -1.05 -19.71 -2.78
N VAL A 307 -0.10 -19.89 -1.85
CA VAL A 307 -0.09 -19.20 -0.55
C VAL A 307 0.06 -17.69 -0.74
N ARG A 308 0.92 -17.23 -1.66
CA ARG A 308 1.10 -15.81 -1.95
C ARG A 308 -0.19 -15.17 -2.48
N ASN A 309 -0.87 -15.83 -3.42
CA ASN A 309 -2.15 -15.35 -3.95
C ASN A 309 -3.24 -15.36 -2.87
N SER A 310 -3.34 -16.41 -2.08
CA SER A 310 -4.27 -16.50 -0.96
C SER A 310 -4.02 -15.42 0.09
N ALA A 311 -2.76 -15.11 0.41
CA ALA A 311 -2.39 -14.06 1.33
C ALA A 311 -2.87 -12.67 0.86
N LEU A 312 -2.68 -12.36 -0.42
CA LEU A 312 -3.15 -11.10 -1.01
C LEU A 312 -4.68 -10.99 -0.92
N LEU A 313 -5.40 -11.98 -1.40
CA LEU A 313 -6.88 -11.97 -1.39
C LEU A 313 -7.45 -11.93 0.03
N ASN A 314 -6.87 -12.71 0.97
CA ASN A 314 -7.26 -12.73 2.37
C ASN A 314 -7.05 -11.37 3.05
N SER A 315 -5.94 -10.69 2.72
CA SER A 315 -5.65 -9.33 3.22
C SER A 315 -6.62 -8.29 2.67
N LEU A 316 -6.88 -8.31 1.36
CA LEU A 316 -7.82 -7.40 0.72
C LEU A 316 -9.24 -7.59 1.24
N SER A 317 -9.70 -8.84 1.39
CA SER A 317 -11.04 -9.15 1.91
C SER A 317 -11.24 -8.76 3.38
N ALA A 318 -10.16 -8.62 4.15
CA ALA A 318 -10.21 -8.17 5.53
C ALA A 318 -10.37 -6.65 5.67
N ILE A 319 -9.99 -5.88 4.66
CA ILE A 319 -10.14 -4.42 4.66
C ILE A 319 -11.61 -4.06 4.50
N THR A 320 -12.10 -3.22 5.40
CA THR A 320 -13.48 -2.73 5.41
C THR A 320 -13.60 -1.22 5.29
N SER A 321 -12.48 -0.53 5.30
CA SER A 321 -12.37 0.90 5.00
C SER A 321 -10.90 1.26 4.77
N ILE A 322 -10.65 2.03 3.74
CA ILE A 322 -9.34 2.62 3.45
C ILE A 322 -9.53 3.79 2.48
N ASN A 323 -8.80 4.88 2.68
CA ASN A 323 -8.61 5.91 1.66
C ASN A 323 -7.13 6.04 1.38
N LEU A 324 -6.78 6.19 0.12
CA LEU A 324 -5.40 6.29 -0.34
C LEU A 324 -5.22 7.54 -1.20
N ILE A 325 -4.19 8.32 -0.92
CA ILE A 325 -3.79 9.48 -1.72
C ILE A 325 -2.28 9.41 -1.94
N ILE A 326 -1.89 9.52 -3.19
CA ILE A 326 -0.50 9.63 -3.63
C ILE A 326 -0.36 10.95 -4.39
N ASN A 327 0.65 11.74 -4.06
CA ASN A 327 0.95 12.96 -4.79
C ASN A 327 2.43 12.98 -5.20
N LYS A 328 2.67 13.40 -6.44
CA LYS A 328 4.01 13.60 -7.00
C LYS A 328 4.88 12.34 -6.93
N ALA A 329 4.38 11.23 -7.49
CA ALA A 329 5.22 10.05 -7.65
C ALA A 329 5.98 10.11 -8.98
N ALA A 330 7.22 9.63 -8.98
CA ALA A 330 8.00 9.48 -10.20
C ALA A 330 8.88 8.24 -10.15
N ILE A 331 9.07 7.62 -11.31
CA ILE A 331 10.04 6.55 -11.54
C ILE A 331 10.93 7.01 -12.68
N ASP A 332 12.23 6.98 -12.44
CA ASP A 332 13.26 7.27 -13.43
C ASP A 332 14.13 6.05 -13.64
N MET A 333 14.05 5.48 -14.84
CA MET A 333 14.81 4.31 -15.29
C MET A 333 15.61 4.66 -16.54
N PRO A 334 16.62 3.88 -16.92
CA PRO A 334 17.40 4.13 -18.15
C PRO A 334 16.57 4.20 -19.42
N GLN A 335 15.46 3.44 -19.46
CA GLN A 335 14.61 3.34 -20.67
C GLN A 335 13.37 4.23 -20.60
N LEU A 336 12.89 4.56 -19.38
CA LEU A 336 11.58 5.18 -19.20
C LEU A 336 11.59 6.13 -18.00
N LYS A 337 11.01 7.31 -18.20
CA LYS A 337 10.66 8.21 -17.10
C LYS A 337 9.15 8.31 -16.99
N THR A 338 8.62 7.98 -15.82
CA THR A 338 7.19 8.08 -15.52
C THR A 338 6.99 9.04 -14.36
N GLN A 339 6.01 9.91 -14.46
CA GLN A 339 5.61 10.86 -13.41
C GLN A 339 4.10 10.81 -13.22
N LEU A 340 3.66 11.01 -12.01
CA LEU A 340 2.26 11.03 -11.61
C LEU A 340 2.04 12.23 -10.68
N GLU A 341 1.14 13.12 -11.05
CA GLU A 341 0.79 14.26 -10.18
C GLU A 341 -0.02 13.82 -8.97
N SER A 342 -1.08 13.06 -9.20
CA SER A 342 -1.86 12.52 -8.09
C SER A 342 -2.62 11.24 -8.47
N PHE A 343 -2.76 10.38 -7.46
CA PHE A 343 -3.66 9.22 -7.47
C PHE A 343 -4.49 9.23 -6.21
N GLU A 344 -5.77 8.95 -6.35
CA GLU A 344 -6.69 8.88 -5.24
C GLU A 344 -7.60 7.66 -5.36
N LEU A 345 -7.77 6.93 -4.25
CA LEU A 345 -8.69 5.81 -4.09
C LEU A 345 -9.56 6.07 -2.86
N ARG A 346 -10.87 6.26 -3.06
CA ARG A 346 -11.86 6.51 -2.00
C ARG A 346 -13.06 5.55 -2.11
N PRO A 347 -12.95 4.34 -1.61
CA PRO A 347 -14.12 3.51 -1.38
C PRO A 347 -14.90 4.03 -0.16
N SER A 348 -16.22 4.08 -0.25
CA SER A 348 -17.07 4.63 0.82
C SER A 348 -18.41 3.89 0.93
N GLN A 349 -19.21 4.24 1.95
CA GLN A 349 -20.52 3.63 2.23
C GLN A 349 -20.44 2.10 2.33
N TRP A 350 -19.52 1.61 3.17
CA TRP A 350 -19.26 0.18 3.30
C TRP A 350 -20.42 -0.59 3.93
N GLN A 351 -20.85 -1.67 3.27
CA GLN A 351 -21.78 -2.67 3.79
C GLN A 351 -21.09 -4.04 3.77
N GLN A 352 -21.00 -4.71 4.91
CA GLN A 352 -20.40 -6.06 5.06
C GLN A 352 -19.04 -6.24 4.36
N SER A 353 -18.19 -5.23 4.36
CA SER A 353 -16.88 -5.18 3.68
C SER A 353 -16.92 -4.93 2.16
N ILE A 354 -18.07 -4.60 1.61
CA ILE A 354 -18.23 -4.20 0.21
C ILE A 354 -18.47 -2.69 0.17
N PRO A 355 -17.62 -1.91 -0.51
CA PRO A 355 -17.87 -0.48 -0.71
C PRO A 355 -19.06 -0.30 -1.64
N GLN A 356 -20.05 0.49 -1.21
CA GLN A 356 -21.20 0.83 -2.05
C GLN A 356 -20.88 1.99 -3.02
N LYS A 357 -19.81 2.71 -2.78
CA LYS A 357 -19.28 3.73 -3.69
C LYS A 357 -17.76 3.61 -3.79
N LEU A 358 -17.26 3.76 -5.00
CA LEU A 358 -15.83 3.74 -5.31
C LEU A 358 -15.49 4.93 -6.20
N LEU A 359 -14.61 5.78 -5.71
CA LEU A 359 -13.97 6.83 -6.50
C LEU A 359 -12.49 6.49 -6.67
N VAL A 360 -12.06 6.41 -7.93
CA VAL A 360 -10.64 6.33 -8.29
C VAL A 360 -10.33 7.51 -9.20
N SER A 361 -9.31 8.29 -8.91
CA SER A 361 -8.82 9.32 -9.81
C SER A 361 -7.31 9.22 -10.00
N LEU A 362 -6.90 9.44 -11.24
CA LEU A 362 -5.53 9.46 -11.69
C LEU A 362 -5.33 10.78 -12.45
N ASN A 363 -4.41 11.63 -12.00
CA ASN A 363 -4.15 12.90 -12.66
C ASN A 363 -2.68 13.01 -13.05
N GLY A 364 -2.45 13.49 -14.27
CA GLY A 364 -1.12 13.83 -14.74
C GLY A 364 -0.14 12.67 -14.76
N LEU A 365 -0.59 11.46 -15.17
CA LEU A 365 0.35 10.38 -15.46
C LEU A 365 1.08 10.71 -16.77
N SER A 366 2.35 11.05 -16.64
CA SER A 366 3.23 11.34 -17.78
C SER A 366 4.26 10.22 -17.95
N MET A 367 4.42 9.76 -19.18
CA MET A 367 5.39 8.73 -19.55
C MET A 367 6.21 9.21 -20.74
N VAL A 368 7.55 9.22 -20.56
CA VAL A 368 8.52 9.62 -21.59
C VAL A 368 9.49 8.47 -21.79
N SER A 369 9.56 7.92 -23.00
CA SER A 369 10.56 6.92 -23.34
C SER A 369 11.92 7.59 -23.59
N LYS A 370 12.98 7.02 -23.04
CA LYS A 370 14.36 7.47 -23.23
C LYS A 370 15.12 6.65 -24.28
N ARG A 371 14.58 5.50 -24.66
CA ARG A 371 15.17 4.56 -25.66
C ARG A 371 14.10 4.20 -26.69
N MET A 372 13.75 5.13 -27.55
CA MET A 372 13.03 4.82 -28.77
C MET A 372 14.01 4.70 -29.92
N GLU A 373 13.72 3.82 -30.86
CA GLU A 373 14.43 3.82 -32.13
C GLU A 373 14.23 5.17 -32.82
N LYS A 374 15.22 5.61 -33.60
CA LYS A 374 15.19 6.93 -34.21
C LYS A 374 13.92 7.14 -35.07
N ASN A 375 13.47 6.11 -35.78
CA ASN A 375 12.26 6.16 -36.61
C ASN A 375 10.98 6.35 -35.80
N ASP A 376 10.85 5.65 -34.65
CA ASP A 376 9.68 5.78 -33.76
C ASP A 376 9.64 7.16 -33.09
N LEU A 377 10.81 7.69 -32.74
CA LEU A 377 10.95 9.02 -32.16
C LEU A 377 10.57 10.10 -33.15
N ASP A 378 10.97 9.95 -34.44
CA ASP A 378 10.64 10.87 -35.50
C ASP A 378 9.13 10.85 -35.81
N PHE A 379 8.49 9.67 -35.77
CA PHE A 379 7.03 9.57 -35.86
C PHE A 379 6.34 10.34 -34.72
N LEU A 380 6.70 10.07 -33.49
CA LEU A 380 6.06 10.72 -32.34
C LEU A 380 6.29 12.23 -32.31
N LYS A 381 7.47 12.69 -32.74
CA LYS A 381 7.77 14.12 -32.85
C LYS A 381 6.92 14.79 -33.94
N LYS A 382 6.78 14.14 -35.09
CA LYS A 382 5.98 14.69 -36.21
C LYS A 382 4.50 14.83 -35.85
N ILE A 383 3.95 13.93 -35.03
CA ILE A 383 2.57 14.05 -34.51
C ILE A 383 2.47 14.86 -33.21
N ASN A 384 3.56 15.53 -32.78
CA ASN A 384 3.66 16.26 -31.51
C ASN A 384 3.29 15.40 -30.28
N PHE A 385 3.69 14.14 -30.27
CA PHE A 385 3.41 13.18 -29.21
C PHE A 385 4.69 12.67 -28.55
N GLU A 386 5.47 13.57 -27.94
CA GLU A 386 6.74 13.21 -27.29
C GLU A 386 6.54 12.53 -25.93
N SER A 387 5.38 12.68 -25.34
CA SER A 387 5.04 12.08 -24.04
C SER A 387 3.57 11.71 -23.94
N LEU A 388 3.29 10.54 -23.36
CA LEU A 388 1.93 10.19 -22.98
C LEU A 388 1.55 10.96 -21.71
N ASN A 389 0.50 11.78 -21.76
CA ASN A 389 -0.06 12.45 -20.60
C ASN A 389 -1.51 12.01 -20.43
N LEU A 390 -1.77 11.22 -19.39
CA LEU A 390 -3.05 10.60 -19.11
C LEU A 390 -3.61 11.09 -17.78
N SER A 391 -4.88 11.46 -17.79
CA SER A 391 -5.70 11.61 -16.59
C SER A 391 -6.97 10.79 -16.72
N GLY A 392 -7.50 10.29 -15.61
CA GLY A 392 -8.70 9.48 -15.63
C GLY A 392 -9.42 9.45 -14.30
N LYS A 393 -10.72 9.14 -14.34
CA LYS A 393 -11.56 9.00 -13.16
C LYS A 393 -12.50 7.82 -13.34
N ILE A 394 -12.66 7.03 -12.29
CA ILE A 394 -13.70 6.01 -12.18
C ILE A 394 -14.61 6.40 -11.02
N ASP A 395 -15.89 6.52 -11.28
CA ASP A 395 -16.94 6.71 -10.29
C ASP A 395 -17.93 5.56 -10.44
N ALA A 396 -18.04 4.73 -9.41
CA ALA A 396 -18.88 3.55 -9.45
C ALA A 396 -19.68 3.41 -8.16
N SER A 397 -20.92 2.91 -8.29
CA SER A 397 -21.79 2.64 -7.16
C SER A 397 -22.41 1.25 -7.25
N TYR A 398 -22.43 0.52 -6.12
CA TYR A 398 -23.01 -0.81 -6.02
C TYR A 398 -24.25 -0.79 -5.12
N ASN A 399 -25.34 -1.30 -5.64
CA ASN A 399 -26.56 -1.53 -4.88
C ASN A 399 -26.73 -3.03 -4.62
N GLU A 400 -26.53 -3.42 -3.37
CA GLU A 400 -26.59 -4.82 -2.94
C GLU A 400 -27.98 -5.43 -3.08
N GLU A 401 -29.06 -4.69 -2.76
CA GLU A 401 -30.43 -5.18 -2.84
C GLU A 401 -30.84 -5.46 -4.29
N LYS A 402 -30.45 -4.59 -5.22
CA LYS A 402 -30.70 -4.74 -6.66
C LYS A 402 -29.65 -5.57 -7.37
N ARG A 403 -28.59 -6.00 -6.68
CA ARG A 403 -27.44 -6.71 -7.25
C ARG A 403 -26.88 -6.01 -8.49
N THR A 404 -26.82 -4.68 -8.43
CA THR A 404 -26.49 -3.82 -9.57
C THR A 404 -25.27 -2.95 -9.26
N LEU A 405 -24.31 -2.97 -10.17
CA LEU A 405 -23.19 -2.04 -10.20
C LEU A 405 -23.46 -0.99 -11.28
N PHE A 406 -23.44 0.27 -10.90
CA PHE A 406 -23.42 1.39 -11.82
C PHE A 406 -21.98 1.86 -11.97
N LEU A 407 -21.48 1.88 -13.18
CA LEU A 407 -20.32 2.66 -13.56
C LEU A 407 -20.87 4.04 -13.96
N ASP A 408 -20.95 4.93 -12.95
CA ASP A 408 -21.54 6.26 -13.15
C ASP A 408 -20.71 7.10 -14.12
N ALA A 409 -19.39 6.97 -14.05
CA ALA A 409 -18.45 7.53 -15.01
C ALA A 409 -17.11 6.77 -14.98
N MET A 410 -16.59 6.41 -16.14
CA MET A 410 -15.20 6.07 -16.36
C MET A 410 -14.67 7.03 -17.42
N SER A 411 -14.03 8.11 -16.98
CA SER A 411 -13.49 9.12 -17.88
C SER A 411 -11.99 9.00 -18.02
N PHE A 412 -11.50 9.33 -19.22
CA PHE A 412 -10.08 9.49 -19.49
C PHE A 412 -9.85 10.75 -20.32
N ASN A 413 -8.68 11.32 -20.17
CA ASN A 413 -8.19 12.41 -20.98
C ASN A 413 -6.72 12.16 -21.29
N ILE A 414 -6.41 11.98 -22.56
CA ILE A 414 -5.04 11.83 -23.04
C ILE A 414 -4.74 13.09 -23.84
N LYS A 415 -3.79 13.89 -23.35
CA LYS A 415 -3.41 15.15 -23.98
C LYS A 415 -3.05 14.91 -25.45
N ASP A 416 -3.54 15.77 -26.35
CA ASP A 416 -3.29 15.75 -27.80
C ASP A 416 -3.82 14.50 -28.54
N ILE A 417 -4.50 13.59 -27.86
CA ILE A 417 -5.18 12.43 -28.46
C ILE A 417 -6.70 12.61 -28.38
N GLY A 418 -7.22 12.75 -27.15
CA GLY A 418 -8.66 12.86 -26.97
C GLY A 418 -9.10 12.60 -25.54
N SER A 419 -10.39 12.75 -25.32
CA SER A 419 -11.03 12.46 -24.04
C SER A 419 -12.24 11.56 -24.26
N GLY A 420 -12.54 10.72 -23.28
CA GLY A 420 -13.70 9.86 -23.31
C GLY A 420 -14.36 9.68 -21.95
N ASN A 421 -15.63 9.31 -22.01
CA ASN A 421 -16.39 8.92 -20.84
C ASN A 421 -17.23 7.69 -21.17
N ILE A 422 -17.19 6.70 -20.29
CA ILE A 422 -17.99 5.48 -20.38
C ILE A 422 -18.84 5.44 -19.12
N SER A 423 -20.15 5.23 -19.28
CA SER A 423 -21.04 4.83 -18.20
C SER A 423 -21.73 3.52 -18.54
N ALA A 424 -21.99 2.69 -17.54
CA ALA A 424 -22.60 1.38 -17.74
C ALA A 424 -23.41 0.94 -16.52
N LYS A 425 -24.42 0.14 -16.78
CA LYS A 425 -25.15 -0.58 -15.76
C LYS A 425 -24.87 -2.06 -15.89
N ILE A 426 -24.43 -2.70 -14.79
CA ILE A 426 -24.13 -4.12 -14.74
C ILE A 426 -25.04 -4.73 -13.69
N ILE A 427 -25.81 -5.73 -14.06
CA ILE A 427 -26.77 -6.39 -13.19
C ILE A 427 -26.37 -7.82 -12.87
N ASN A 428 -27.03 -8.42 -11.87
CA ASN A 428 -26.77 -9.77 -11.37
C ASN A 428 -25.41 -9.94 -10.70
N ILE A 429 -24.83 -8.86 -10.14
CA ILE A 429 -23.59 -8.94 -9.36
C ILE A 429 -23.91 -9.48 -7.97
N ASP A 430 -23.48 -10.71 -7.69
CA ASP A 430 -23.62 -11.34 -6.38
C ASP A 430 -22.51 -10.90 -5.43
N LYS A 431 -22.76 -10.99 -4.11
CA LYS A 431 -21.74 -10.78 -3.07
C LYS A 431 -20.51 -11.65 -3.25
N ALA A 432 -20.66 -12.84 -3.82
CA ALA A 432 -19.55 -13.74 -4.11
C ALA A 432 -18.52 -13.12 -5.05
N PHE A 433 -18.91 -12.17 -5.91
CA PHE A 433 -17.99 -11.38 -6.74
C PHE A 433 -16.96 -10.61 -5.90
N PHE A 434 -17.34 -10.14 -4.70
CA PHE A 434 -16.49 -9.40 -3.79
C PHE A 434 -15.85 -10.26 -2.70
N SER A 435 -15.99 -11.59 -2.77
CA SER A 435 -15.53 -12.51 -1.71
C SER A 435 -13.99 -12.60 -1.58
N GLY A 436 -13.28 -12.26 -2.64
CA GLY A 436 -11.83 -12.50 -2.76
C GLY A 436 -11.46 -13.98 -2.98
N GLN A 437 -12.45 -14.86 -3.15
CA GLN A 437 -12.23 -16.28 -3.49
C GLN A 437 -12.35 -16.44 -5.01
N LYS A 438 -11.27 -16.86 -5.66
CA LYS A 438 -11.17 -16.92 -7.13
C LYS A 438 -12.33 -17.69 -7.76
N ASP A 439 -12.64 -18.89 -7.26
CA ASP A 439 -13.68 -19.75 -7.85
C ASP A 439 -15.09 -19.15 -7.67
N ALA A 440 -15.36 -18.57 -6.48
CA ALA A 440 -16.62 -17.88 -6.22
C ALA A 440 -16.78 -16.62 -7.09
N MET A 441 -15.69 -15.87 -7.31
CA MET A 441 -15.69 -14.72 -8.22
C MET A 441 -15.97 -15.16 -9.66
N ILE A 442 -15.25 -16.17 -10.18
CA ILE A 442 -15.45 -16.69 -11.55
C ILE A 442 -16.89 -17.20 -11.72
N PHE A 443 -17.40 -17.98 -10.77
CA PHE A 443 -18.77 -18.48 -10.83
C PHE A 443 -19.78 -17.34 -10.85
N SER A 444 -19.59 -16.31 -10.03
CA SER A 444 -20.50 -15.15 -9.98
C SER A 444 -20.47 -14.27 -11.23
N THR A 445 -19.46 -14.42 -12.11
CA THR A 445 -19.40 -13.67 -13.38
C THR A 445 -20.27 -14.31 -14.48
N GLN A 446 -20.70 -15.56 -14.34
CA GLN A 446 -21.45 -16.24 -15.39
C GLN A 446 -22.83 -15.61 -15.65
N ASP A 447 -23.47 -15.10 -14.61
CA ASP A 447 -24.79 -14.46 -14.66
C ASP A 447 -24.75 -12.95 -14.87
N LEU A 448 -23.54 -12.37 -14.95
CA LEU A 448 -23.39 -10.93 -15.19
C LEU A 448 -24.01 -10.52 -16.50
N SER A 449 -24.70 -9.39 -16.49
CA SER A 449 -25.36 -8.86 -17.67
C SER A 449 -25.26 -7.34 -17.70
N ILE A 450 -25.11 -6.77 -18.90
CA ILE A 450 -24.91 -5.34 -19.15
C ILE A 450 -26.09 -4.84 -20.00
N PRO A 451 -27.15 -4.31 -19.39
CA PRO A 451 -28.30 -3.79 -20.13
C PRO A 451 -28.08 -2.40 -20.74
N GLU A 452 -27.09 -1.67 -20.26
CA GLU A 452 -26.89 -0.27 -20.64
C GLU A 452 -25.42 0.12 -20.67
N ILE A 453 -24.98 0.73 -21.79
CA ILE A 453 -23.66 1.32 -21.97
C ILE A 453 -23.81 2.64 -22.74
N ASP A 454 -23.21 3.71 -22.25
CA ASP A 454 -23.00 4.96 -22.95
C ASP A 454 -21.51 5.22 -23.08
N LEU A 455 -21.06 5.52 -24.29
CA LEU A 455 -19.69 5.92 -24.58
C LEU A 455 -19.71 7.27 -25.30
N HIS A 456 -18.93 8.20 -24.80
CA HIS A 456 -18.66 9.48 -25.41
C HIS A 456 -17.15 9.60 -25.65
N TYR A 457 -16.74 9.87 -26.86
CA TYR A 457 -15.35 10.15 -27.21
C TYR A 457 -15.26 11.50 -27.95
N LYS A 458 -14.31 12.32 -27.56
CA LYS A 458 -13.98 13.59 -28.22
C LYS A 458 -12.52 13.53 -28.68
N ASP A 459 -12.30 13.65 -29.98
CA ASP A 459 -10.96 13.75 -30.55
C ASP A 459 -10.32 15.10 -30.22
N ALA A 460 -9.01 15.12 -29.98
CA ALA A 460 -8.22 16.32 -29.76
C ALA A 460 -7.30 16.65 -30.94
N GLY A 461 -7.68 16.19 -32.14
CA GLY A 461 -6.91 16.38 -33.37
C GLY A 461 -5.87 15.28 -33.62
N PHE A 462 -5.94 14.18 -32.91
CA PHE A 462 -5.00 13.06 -33.10
C PHE A 462 -5.18 12.39 -34.45
N ILE A 463 -6.41 12.16 -34.88
CA ILE A 463 -6.71 11.52 -36.16
C ILE A 463 -6.19 12.40 -37.32
N ASP A 464 -6.37 13.71 -37.22
CA ASP A 464 -5.84 14.66 -38.22
C ASP A 464 -4.31 14.63 -38.32
N LYS A 465 -3.63 14.67 -37.18
CA LYS A 465 -2.16 14.57 -37.11
C LYS A 465 -1.65 13.23 -37.67
N PHE A 466 -2.35 12.14 -37.37
CA PHE A 466 -2.00 10.80 -37.83
C PHE A 466 -2.07 10.71 -39.37
N PHE A 467 -3.15 11.22 -39.99
CA PHE A 467 -3.26 11.23 -41.43
C PHE A 467 -2.29 12.21 -42.09
N SER A 468 -2.01 13.36 -41.50
CA SER A 468 -0.95 14.25 -41.98
C SER A 468 0.41 13.54 -42.00
N TYR A 469 0.74 12.80 -40.94
CA TYR A 469 1.97 12.01 -40.93
C TYR A 469 2.00 10.92 -42.01
N LEU A 470 0.89 10.18 -42.20
CA LEU A 470 0.83 9.16 -43.27
C LEU A 470 0.99 9.79 -44.67
N ALA A 471 0.34 10.92 -44.94
CA ALA A 471 0.47 11.64 -46.18
C ALA A 471 1.91 12.07 -46.47
N GLN A 472 2.62 12.60 -45.44
CA GLN A 472 4.02 12.99 -45.58
C GLN A 472 4.97 11.81 -45.85
N ASN A 473 4.69 10.64 -45.30
CA ASN A 473 5.56 9.47 -45.47
C ASN A 473 5.27 8.67 -46.77
N LEU A 474 4.07 8.81 -47.35
CA LEU A 474 3.69 8.12 -48.58
C LEU A 474 3.99 8.94 -49.83
N ASN A 475 4.34 10.22 -49.69
CA ASN A 475 4.54 11.12 -50.82
C ASN A 475 5.94 11.72 -50.83
N ASP A 476 6.68 11.49 -51.93
CA ASP A 476 8.00 12.10 -52.19
C ASP A 476 7.90 13.48 -52.89
N SER A 477 6.70 14.07 -53.06
CA SER A 477 6.49 15.27 -53.84
C SER A 477 5.33 16.16 -53.33
N ASP A 478 5.28 17.41 -53.84
CA ASP A 478 4.48 18.60 -53.47
C ASP A 478 2.94 18.47 -53.27
N ASN A 479 2.36 17.27 -53.20
CA ASN A 479 0.91 17.03 -53.11
C ASN A 479 0.39 16.51 -51.78
N GLU A 480 1.01 16.88 -50.67
CA GLU A 480 0.65 16.40 -49.33
C GLU A 480 -0.84 16.62 -48.97
N HIS A 481 -1.41 17.76 -49.35
CA HIS A 481 -2.81 18.10 -49.02
C HIS A 481 -3.82 17.19 -49.72
N ASN A 482 -3.63 16.92 -51.00
CA ASN A 482 -4.52 16.04 -51.78
C ASN A 482 -4.46 14.60 -51.28
N LEU A 483 -3.27 14.11 -50.94
CA LEU A 483 -3.10 12.76 -50.43
C LEU A 483 -3.74 12.58 -49.04
N LYS A 484 -3.69 13.59 -48.20
CA LYS A 484 -4.37 13.56 -46.89
C LYS A 484 -5.90 13.44 -47.06
N GLU A 485 -6.51 14.20 -47.95
CA GLU A 485 -7.95 14.09 -48.25
C GLU A 485 -8.31 12.71 -48.82
N GLU A 486 -7.50 12.15 -49.71
CA GLU A 486 -7.66 10.80 -50.27
C GLU A 486 -7.58 9.75 -49.16
N LEU A 487 -6.68 9.88 -48.20
CA LEU A 487 -6.56 8.99 -47.04
C LEU A 487 -7.80 9.05 -46.13
N TYR A 488 -8.38 10.24 -45.95
CA TYR A 488 -9.64 10.37 -45.22
C TYR A 488 -10.80 9.71 -45.94
N ASP A 489 -10.92 9.90 -47.26
CA ASP A 489 -11.97 9.27 -48.06
C ASP A 489 -11.81 7.75 -48.10
N TYR A 490 -10.59 7.25 -48.20
CA TYR A 490 -10.30 5.82 -48.14
C TYR A 490 -10.65 5.23 -46.76
N PHE A 491 -10.30 5.92 -45.69
CA PHE A 491 -10.63 5.49 -44.32
C PHE A 491 -12.15 5.52 -44.06
N TYR A 492 -12.83 6.56 -44.54
CA TYR A 492 -14.29 6.62 -44.53
C TYR A 492 -14.88 5.40 -45.21
N LEU A 493 -14.41 5.07 -46.41
CA LEU A 493 -14.90 3.94 -47.18
C LEU A 493 -14.64 2.59 -46.45
N ILE A 494 -13.44 2.40 -45.92
CA ILE A 494 -13.13 1.21 -45.14
C ILE A 494 -14.07 1.09 -43.93
N VAL A 495 -14.24 2.14 -43.15
CA VAL A 495 -15.09 2.12 -41.96
C VAL A 495 -16.55 1.84 -42.31
N THR A 496 -17.09 2.52 -43.33
CA THR A 496 -18.49 2.35 -43.74
C THR A 496 -18.75 0.98 -44.34
N GLU A 497 -17.90 0.51 -45.28
CA GLU A 497 -18.10 -0.80 -45.91
C GLU A 497 -17.85 -1.96 -44.95
N SER A 498 -16.87 -1.87 -44.09
CA SER A 498 -16.65 -2.88 -43.01
C SER A 498 -17.86 -2.97 -42.09
N LEU A 499 -18.42 -1.85 -41.66
CA LEU A 499 -19.60 -1.84 -40.81
C LEU A 499 -20.84 -2.35 -41.55
N LYS A 500 -21.02 -2.03 -42.83
CA LYS A 500 -22.10 -2.59 -43.65
C LYS A 500 -21.98 -4.12 -43.75
N MET A 501 -20.79 -4.64 -43.99
CA MET A 501 -20.57 -6.10 -44.03
C MET A 501 -20.91 -6.77 -42.68
N LEU A 502 -20.55 -6.13 -41.56
CA LEU A 502 -20.78 -6.66 -40.22
C LEU A 502 -22.25 -6.54 -39.76
N LEU A 503 -22.97 -5.54 -40.26
CA LEU A 503 -24.30 -5.14 -39.78
C LEU A 503 -25.41 -5.27 -40.82
N LYS A 504 -25.12 -5.83 -42.00
CA LYS A 504 -25.99 -5.82 -43.20
C LYS A 504 -27.43 -6.35 -43.00
N ASP A 505 -27.61 -7.18 -41.98
CA ASP A 505 -28.91 -7.81 -41.72
C ASP A 505 -29.77 -6.98 -40.74
N HIS A 506 -29.36 -5.75 -40.42
CA HIS A 506 -30.06 -4.87 -39.47
C HIS A 506 -30.58 -3.59 -40.14
N ASP A 507 -31.84 -3.22 -39.83
CA ASP A 507 -32.49 -2.04 -40.40
C ASP A 507 -31.76 -0.72 -40.11
N GLU A 508 -30.99 -0.62 -39.01
CA GLU A 508 -30.26 0.59 -38.62
C GLU A 508 -28.82 0.66 -39.12
N TYR A 509 -28.36 -0.33 -39.93
CA TYR A 509 -26.95 -0.42 -40.32
C TYR A 509 -26.46 0.81 -41.08
N GLU A 510 -27.31 1.41 -41.93
CA GLU A 510 -26.94 2.60 -42.74
C GLU A 510 -26.67 3.81 -41.84
N ASN A 511 -27.53 4.07 -40.85
CA ASN A 511 -27.36 5.19 -39.92
C ASN A 511 -26.11 5.03 -39.06
N ILE A 512 -25.85 3.81 -38.60
CA ILE A 512 -24.67 3.47 -37.80
C ILE A 512 -23.40 3.65 -38.63
N SER A 513 -23.35 3.03 -39.83
CA SER A 513 -22.20 3.09 -40.73
C SER A 513 -21.89 4.52 -41.13
N LYS A 514 -22.94 5.29 -41.49
CA LYS A 514 -22.81 6.71 -41.82
C LYS A 514 -22.24 7.53 -40.65
N SER A 515 -22.78 7.36 -39.44
CA SER A 515 -22.31 8.11 -38.28
C SER A 515 -20.84 7.85 -37.93
N PHE A 516 -20.39 6.61 -38.07
CA PHE A 516 -18.97 6.27 -37.91
C PHE A 516 -18.12 6.81 -39.06
N GLY A 517 -18.62 6.73 -40.28
CA GLY A 517 -17.94 7.29 -41.46
C GLY A 517 -17.80 8.81 -41.36
N ASP A 518 -18.87 9.50 -40.97
CA ASP A 518 -18.85 10.95 -40.76
C ASP A 518 -17.85 11.35 -39.66
N PHE A 519 -17.76 10.55 -38.60
CA PHE A 519 -16.73 10.75 -37.57
C PHE A 519 -15.33 10.48 -38.10
N ALA A 520 -15.13 9.44 -38.90
CA ALA A 520 -13.86 9.12 -39.52
C ALA A 520 -13.36 10.25 -40.44
N LYS A 521 -14.28 10.87 -41.19
CA LYS A 521 -13.97 11.99 -42.12
C LYS A 521 -13.79 13.32 -41.37
N ASN A 522 -14.55 13.56 -40.31
CA ASN A 522 -14.47 14.78 -39.51
C ASN A 522 -14.51 14.42 -38.02
N PRO A 523 -13.37 14.01 -37.43
CA PRO A 523 -13.31 13.52 -36.07
C PRO A 523 -13.52 14.66 -35.08
N GLN A 524 -14.68 14.65 -34.42
CA GLN A 524 -15.03 15.62 -33.38
C GLN A 524 -15.52 14.88 -32.12
N THR A 525 -16.81 14.58 -32.04
CA THR A 525 -17.40 13.86 -30.91
C THR A 525 -18.23 12.69 -31.38
N LEU A 526 -17.85 11.49 -30.96
CA LEU A 526 -18.61 10.26 -31.18
C LEU A 526 -19.34 9.87 -29.92
N THR A 527 -20.66 9.66 -30.05
CA THR A 527 -21.52 9.15 -28.98
C THR A 527 -22.09 7.82 -29.40
N ILE A 528 -21.86 6.79 -28.60
CA ILE A 528 -22.41 5.45 -28.79
C ILE A 528 -23.28 5.13 -27.58
N LYS A 529 -24.55 4.77 -27.81
CA LYS A 529 -25.46 4.33 -26.77
C LYS A 529 -25.97 2.94 -27.09
N MET A 530 -25.88 2.05 -26.14
CA MET A 530 -26.41 0.69 -26.22
C MET A 530 -27.43 0.47 -25.12
N ARG A 531 -28.62 -0.01 -25.50
CA ARG A 531 -29.72 -0.31 -24.58
C ARG A 531 -30.28 -1.69 -24.89
N ALA A 532 -30.43 -2.52 -23.88
CA ALA A 532 -30.99 -3.86 -24.04
C ALA A 532 -32.43 -3.82 -24.56
N LYS A 533 -32.76 -4.70 -25.50
CA LYS A 533 -34.13 -4.88 -26.01
C LYS A 533 -35.01 -5.59 -25.01
N ASP A 534 -34.46 -6.47 -24.17
CA ASP A 534 -35.17 -7.37 -23.25
C ASP A 534 -34.87 -7.11 -21.76
N ASN A 535 -34.32 -5.98 -21.39
CA ASN A 535 -33.80 -5.63 -20.05
C ASN A 535 -32.68 -6.54 -19.49
N LYS A 536 -32.28 -7.61 -20.19
CA LYS A 536 -31.19 -8.48 -19.78
C LYS A 536 -29.85 -7.98 -20.30
N GLY A 537 -29.79 -7.57 -21.57
CA GLY A 537 -28.57 -7.06 -22.20
C GLY A 537 -27.54 -8.14 -22.50
N PHE A 538 -26.27 -7.76 -22.58
CA PHE A 538 -25.17 -8.68 -22.82
C PHE A 538 -24.79 -9.47 -21.60
N THR A 539 -24.68 -10.79 -21.76
CA THR A 539 -24.08 -11.67 -20.76
C THR A 539 -22.58 -11.86 -21.01
N ALA A 540 -21.88 -12.42 -20.02
CA ALA A 540 -20.47 -12.80 -20.20
C ALA A 540 -20.25 -13.82 -21.33
N VAL A 541 -21.25 -14.69 -21.56
CA VAL A 541 -21.25 -15.66 -22.66
C VAL A 541 -21.38 -14.96 -24.01
N ASP A 542 -22.26 -13.97 -24.11
CA ASP A 542 -22.42 -13.18 -25.32
C ASP A 542 -21.16 -12.42 -25.69
N LEU A 543 -20.49 -11.79 -24.70
CA LEU A 543 -19.21 -11.13 -24.90
C LEU A 543 -18.14 -12.08 -25.45
N LYS A 544 -18.09 -13.30 -24.94
CA LYS A 544 -17.16 -14.33 -25.45
C LYS A 544 -17.45 -14.68 -26.90
N ASN A 545 -18.73 -14.86 -27.25
CA ASN A 545 -19.16 -15.20 -28.61
C ASN A 545 -18.87 -14.07 -29.61
N ILE A 546 -19.11 -12.82 -29.20
CA ILE A 546 -18.82 -11.62 -30.01
C ILE A 546 -17.32 -11.50 -30.31
N LEU A 547 -16.46 -11.71 -29.31
CA LEU A 547 -15.01 -11.67 -29.48
C LEU A 547 -14.49 -12.80 -30.38
N GLN A 548 -15.27 -13.86 -30.55
CA GLN A 548 -14.87 -15.02 -31.33
C GLN A 548 -15.32 -14.98 -32.78
N ASN A 549 -16.48 -14.38 -33.19
CA ASN A 549 -16.88 -14.36 -34.62
C ASN A 549 -18.18 -13.62 -35.00
N ASP A 550 -18.98 -13.03 -34.10
CA ASP A 550 -20.31 -12.56 -34.53
C ASP A 550 -20.73 -11.24 -33.86
N LEU A 551 -20.27 -10.13 -34.44
CA LEU A 551 -20.68 -8.78 -34.04
C LEU A 551 -22.19 -8.50 -34.31
N SER A 552 -22.83 -9.22 -35.25
CA SER A 552 -24.25 -9.04 -35.58
C SER A 552 -25.15 -9.40 -34.40
N ASN A 553 -24.74 -10.34 -33.55
CA ASN A 553 -25.44 -10.69 -32.30
C ASN A 553 -25.58 -9.52 -31.31
N ILE A 554 -24.77 -8.47 -31.44
CA ILE A 554 -24.95 -7.25 -30.65
C ILE A 554 -26.31 -6.62 -30.93
N LEU A 555 -26.62 -6.40 -32.19
CA LEU A 555 -27.84 -5.71 -32.60
C LEU A 555 -29.09 -6.57 -32.41
N ASN A 556 -28.94 -7.89 -32.30
CA ASN A 556 -30.05 -8.77 -31.94
C ASN A 556 -30.54 -8.53 -30.51
N LYS A 557 -29.62 -8.21 -29.58
CA LYS A 557 -29.90 -8.04 -28.15
C LYS A 557 -29.99 -6.58 -27.70
N MET A 558 -29.34 -5.67 -28.44
CA MET A 558 -29.21 -4.27 -28.05
C MET A 558 -29.69 -3.33 -29.17
N ASN A 559 -30.36 -2.27 -28.78
CA ASN A 559 -30.53 -1.09 -29.61
C ASN A 559 -29.24 -0.26 -29.58
N LEU A 560 -28.62 -0.08 -30.72
CA LEU A 560 -27.38 0.68 -30.87
C LEU A 560 -27.69 2.04 -31.53
N THR A 561 -27.35 3.12 -30.86
CA THR A 561 -27.45 4.46 -31.43
C THR A 561 -26.06 5.07 -31.50
N VAL A 562 -25.66 5.53 -32.69
CA VAL A 562 -24.41 6.22 -32.93
C VAL A 562 -24.67 7.63 -33.44
N LYS A 563 -24.01 8.62 -32.89
CA LYS A 563 -24.13 10.03 -33.29
C LYS A 563 -22.75 10.66 -33.36
N ASN A 564 -22.46 11.31 -34.49
CA ASN A 564 -21.38 12.25 -34.64
C ASN A 564 -21.94 13.67 -34.48
N LYS A 565 -21.39 14.47 -33.56
CA LYS A 565 -21.76 15.89 -33.40
C LYS A 565 -20.56 16.76 -33.59
N ALA A 566 -20.71 17.78 -34.47
CA ALA A 566 -19.81 18.90 -34.49
C ALA A 566 -19.83 19.60 -33.09
N SER A 567 -18.65 19.90 -32.52
CA SER A 567 -18.58 20.77 -31.36
C SER A 567 -18.95 22.18 -31.80
N PHE A 568 -20.05 22.70 -31.30
CA PHE A 568 -20.35 24.13 -31.39
C PHE A 568 -19.46 24.91 -30.45
#